data_e29f00f2e6bec49bada8371a8dd8bce3
#
_entry.id   e29f00f2e6bec49bada8371a8dd8bce3
#
_cell.length_a   1.000
_cell.length_b   1.000
_cell.length_c   1.000
_cell.angle_alpha   90.00
_cell.angle_beta   90.00
_cell.angle_gamma   90.00
#
_symmetry.space_group_name_H-M   'P 1'
#
loop_
_entity.id
_entity.type
_entity.pdbx_description
1 polymer ?
#
loop_
_entity_poly.entity_id
_entity_poly.type
_entity_poly.pdbx_seq_one_letter_code
_entity_poly.pdbx_strand_id
1 'polypeptide(L)'
;MAFDKDTRNKLSHFVTNARTLLQEEVADQMQSLYGIRLEEGTIDPIESLVSLDEPGLQLAQTLRYRIVYLKESPATEKNNTSNTHNAIRQLAREQAFTVLNRLAAIRMAEKRSIVQESVAKGYQSKGFKVFEIVAGSSLGEIYARYLQYIHCLFNELAVDLGALFDLKSPQGLLFPRENCLIRVLELFNSPDLEVLWAEDETVGWIYQYYNDPAERKEMRDKSSAPRNSRELAVRNQFFTPRYVVEFLTDNTLGRIWYEMCQGQTNLKDRCRYL
;
A
#
# COMPACT_ATOMS: atom_id res chain seq x y z
N MET A 1 8.52 -1.11 21.01
CA MET A 1 9.14 0.13 21.52
C MET A 1 8.58 1.29 20.70
N ALA A 2 8.23 2.44 21.26
CA ALA A 2 7.73 3.55 20.46
C ALA A 2 8.85 4.05 19.52
N PHE A 3 8.52 4.34 18.26
CA PHE A 3 9.50 4.81 17.27
C PHE A 3 10.07 6.16 17.70
N ASP A 4 11.38 6.23 17.82
CA ASP A 4 12.09 7.48 18.01
C ASP A 4 12.07 8.35 16.74
N LYS A 5 12.61 9.54 16.82
CA LYS A 5 12.62 10.49 15.70
C LYS A 5 13.45 10.00 14.52
N ASP A 6 14.58 9.35 14.77
CA ASP A 6 15.47 8.82 13.72
C ASP A 6 14.80 7.68 12.95
N THR A 7 14.24 6.73 13.68
CA THR A 7 13.46 5.61 13.12
C THR A 7 12.31 6.09 12.24
N ARG A 8 11.55 7.09 12.73
CA ARG A 8 10.45 7.68 11.94
C ARG A 8 10.96 8.37 10.68
N ASN A 9 12.10 9.05 10.74
CA ASN A 9 12.70 9.68 9.55
C ASN A 9 13.13 8.64 8.52
N LYS A 10 13.78 7.56 8.92
CA LYS A 10 14.17 6.45 8.03
C LYS A 10 12.96 5.86 7.33
N LEU A 11 11.89 5.57 8.07
CA LEU A 11 10.66 5.06 7.51
C LEU A 11 9.97 6.06 6.57
N SER A 12 9.98 7.36 6.92
CA SER A 12 9.44 8.42 6.06
C SER A 12 10.19 8.52 4.73
N HIS A 13 11.52 8.45 4.74
CA HIS A 13 12.35 8.42 3.54
C HIS A 13 12.07 7.20 2.68
N PHE A 14 11.99 6.01 3.29
CA PHE A 14 11.61 4.78 2.59
C PHE A 14 10.26 4.93 1.88
N VAL A 15 9.23 5.36 2.61
CA VAL A 15 7.88 5.48 2.06
C VAL A 15 7.83 6.52 0.92
N THR A 16 8.53 7.64 1.08
CA THR A 16 8.60 8.67 0.04
C THR A 16 9.26 8.13 -1.22
N ASN A 17 10.40 7.46 -1.11
CA ASN A 17 11.12 6.90 -2.25
C ASN A 17 10.32 5.79 -2.93
N ALA A 18 9.75 4.85 -2.16
CA ALA A 18 8.94 3.77 -2.69
C ALA A 18 7.67 4.30 -3.38
N ARG A 19 7.02 5.31 -2.79
CA ARG A 19 5.87 6.00 -3.39
C ARG A 19 6.23 6.61 -4.75
N THR A 20 7.32 7.37 -4.82
CA THR A 20 7.76 8.02 -6.06
C THR A 20 8.00 6.99 -7.15
N LEU A 21 8.81 5.96 -6.86
CA LEU A 21 9.11 4.89 -7.82
C LEU A 21 7.84 4.18 -8.32
N LEU A 22 6.95 3.82 -7.41
CA LEU A 22 5.73 3.10 -7.77
C LEU A 22 4.72 3.99 -8.52
N GLN A 23 4.61 5.27 -8.18
CA GLN A 23 3.72 6.18 -8.90
C GLN A 23 4.21 6.49 -10.32
N GLU A 24 5.52 6.68 -10.51
CA GLU A 24 6.13 6.84 -11.82
C GLU A 24 5.93 5.60 -12.69
N GLU A 25 6.17 4.41 -12.14
CA GLU A 25 5.97 3.14 -12.84
C GLU A 25 4.51 2.91 -13.24
N VAL A 26 3.58 3.15 -12.32
CA VAL A 26 2.14 3.03 -12.61
C VAL A 26 1.70 4.04 -13.67
N ALA A 27 2.17 5.30 -13.59
CA ALA A 27 1.86 6.32 -14.57
C ALA A 27 2.37 5.93 -15.96
N ASP A 28 3.59 5.39 -16.04
CA ASP A 28 4.17 4.93 -17.30
C ASP A 28 3.42 3.71 -17.87
N GLN A 29 3.04 2.73 -17.04
CA GLN A 29 2.20 1.61 -17.50
C GLN A 29 0.83 2.09 -17.99
N MET A 30 0.18 2.98 -17.24
CA MET A 30 -1.11 3.54 -17.60
C MET A 30 -1.04 4.25 -18.97
N GLN A 31 0.03 5.00 -19.21
CA GLN A 31 0.23 5.71 -20.49
C GLN A 31 0.62 4.76 -21.62
N SER A 32 1.68 3.96 -21.40
CA SER A 32 2.31 3.18 -22.48
C SER A 32 1.49 1.95 -22.90
N LEU A 33 0.80 1.31 -21.96
CA LEU A 33 0.04 0.07 -22.23
C LEU A 33 -1.45 0.32 -22.37
N TYR A 34 -2.01 1.23 -21.55
CA TYR A 34 -3.46 1.37 -21.44
C TYR A 34 -4.00 2.70 -22.01
N GLY A 35 -3.16 3.54 -22.60
CA GLY A 35 -3.58 4.80 -23.23
C GLY A 35 -4.23 5.80 -22.27
N ILE A 36 -3.85 5.77 -20.97
CA ILE A 36 -4.37 6.66 -19.93
C ILE A 36 -3.26 7.64 -19.55
N ARG A 37 -3.36 8.90 -20.00
CA ARG A 37 -2.32 9.90 -19.83
C ARG A 37 -2.56 10.75 -18.60
N LEU A 38 -1.66 10.61 -17.62
CA LEU A 38 -1.75 11.29 -16.33
C LEU A 38 -1.61 12.81 -16.46
N GLU A 39 -0.62 13.28 -17.24
CA GLU A 39 -0.30 14.71 -17.35
C GLU A 39 -1.37 15.48 -18.14
N GLU A 40 -1.91 14.86 -19.19
CA GLU A 40 -2.92 15.48 -20.04
C GLU A 40 -4.35 15.30 -19.51
N GLY A 41 -4.56 14.34 -18.61
CA GLY A 41 -5.89 13.97 -18.13
C GLY A 41 -6.77 13.35 -19.22
N THR A 42 -6.18 12.68 -20.21
CA THR A 42 -6.85 12.09 -21.37
C THR A 42 -6.81 10.56 -21.35
N ILE A 43 -7.76 9.95 -22.02
CA ILE A 43 -7.90 8.51 -22.14
C ILE A 43 -8.16 8.16 -23.59
N ASP A 44 -7.28 7.35 -24.18
CA ASP A 44 -7.44 6.89 -25.55
C ASP A 44 -8.62 5.90 -25.68
N PRO A 45 -9.30 5.84 -26.81
CA PRO A 45 -10.32 4.82 -27.06
C PRO A 45 -9.73 3.41 -26.92
N ILE A 46 -10.52 2.46 -26.39
CA ILE A 46 -10.04 1.10 -26.15
C ILE A 46 -9.69 0.38 -27.45
N GLU A 47 -10.35 0.74 -28.53
CA GLU A 47 -10.13 0.22 -29.88
C GLU A 47 -8.74 0.57 -30.45
N SER A 48 -8.09 1.60 -29.88
CA SER A 48 -6.72 1.99 -30.27
C SER A 48 -5.64 1.11 -29.64
N LEU A 49 -5.98 0.26 -28.65
CA LEU A 49 -5.05 -0.58 -27.90
C LEU A 49 -4.80 -1.92 -28.62
N VAL A 50 -4.37 -1.86 -29.86
CA VAL A 50 -4.22 -3.05 -30.75
C VAL A 50 -3.10 -4.02 -30.32
N SER A 51 -2.23 -3.61 -29.39
CA SER A 51 -1.11 -4.44 -28.90
C SER A 51 -1.47 -5.32 -27.69
N LEU A 52 -2.66 -5.14 -27.11
CA LEU A 52 -3.09 -5.90 -25.94
C LEU A 52 -3.82 -7.18 -26.35
N ASP A 53 -3.56 -8.24 -25.61
CA ASP A 53 -4.35 -9.47 -25.66
C ASP A 53 -5.70 -9.30 -24.92
N GLU A 54 -6.56 -10.33 -24.99
CA GLU A 54 -7.87 -10.28 -24.36
C GLU A 54 -7.84 -9.98 -22.84
N PRO A 55 -6.96 -10.61 -22.02
CA PRO A 55 -6.79 -10.24 -20.63
C PRO A 55 -6.34 -8.79 -20.42
N GLY A 56 -5.44 -8.29 -21.26
CA GLY A 56 -4.97 -6.90 -21.24
C GLY A 56 -6.08 -5.91 -21.56
N LEU A 57 -6.96 -6.22 -22.52
CA LEU A 57 -8.12 -5.39 -22.86
C LEU A 57 -9.15 -5.37 -21.72
N GLN A 58 -9.39 -6.50 -21.05
CA GLN A 58 -10.27 -6.56 -19.88
C GLN A 58 -9.71 -5.72 -18.73
N LEU A 59 -8.41 -5.76 -18.51
CA LEU A 59 -7.74 -4.90 -17.52
C LEU A 59 -7.88 -3.42 -17.89
N ALA A 60 -7.61 -3.05 -19.15
CA ALA A 60 -7.79 -1.71 -19.66
C ALA A 60 -9.20 -1.16 -19.44
N GLN A 61 -10.20 -2.01 -19.64
CA GLN A 61 -11.60 -1.68 -19.41
C GLN A 61 -11.91 -1.49 -17.93
N THR A 62 -11.38 -2.34 -17.06
CA THR A 62 -11.55 -2.23 -15.60
C THR A 62 -10.94 -0.95 -15.05
N LEU A 63 -9.76 -0.56 -15.53
CA LEU A 63 -9.14 0.72 -15.18
C LEU A 63 -10.03 1.92 -15.59
N ARG A 64 -10.62 1.90 -16.79
CA ARG A 64 -11.55 2.93 -17.27
C ARG A 64 -12.81 3.01 -16.42
N TYR A 65 -13.42 1.87 -16.07
CA TYR A 65 -14.56 1.84 -15.16
C TYR A 65 -14.22 2.44 -13.79
N ARG A 66 -13.03 2.14 -13.26
CA ARG A 66 -12.59 2.74 -12.00
C ARG A 66 -12.44 4.26 -12.10
N ILE A 67 -11.90 4.77 -13.21
CA ILE A 67 -11.81 6.23 -13.44
C ILE A 67 -13.20 6.88 -13.48
N VAL A 68 -14.17 6.26 -14.18
CA VAL A 68 -15.55 6.76 -14.21
C VAL A 68 -16.13 6.81 -12.80
N TYR A 69 -15.99 5.74 -12.03
CA TYR A 69 -16.44 5.70 -10.64
C TYR A 69 -15.82 6.82 -9.77
N LEU A 70 -14.51 7.03 -9.92
CA LEU A 70 -13.79 8.07 -9.19
C LEU A 70 -14.26 9.50 -9.58
N LYS A 71 -14.61 9.71 -10.85
CA LYS A 71 -15.18 10.99 -11.34
C LYS A 71 -16.55 11.30 -10.73
N GLU A 72 -17.37 10.28 -10.56
CA GLU A 72 -18.75 10.40 -10.04
C GLU A 72 -18.78 10.43 -8.50
N SER A 73 -17.67 10.12 -7.84
CA SER A 73 -17.59 10.11 -6.38
C SER A 73 -17.81 11.52 -5.81
N PRO A 74 -18.60 11.67 -4.71
CA PRO A 74 -18.80 12.94 -4.02
C PRO A 74 -17.54 13.63 -3.51
N ALA A 75 -16.43 12.88 -3.45
CA ALA A 75 -15.11 13.37 -3.07
C ALA A 75 -14.42 14.21 -4.16
N THR A 76 -14.99 14.29 -5.37
CA THR A 76 -14.37 14.95 -6.53
C THR A 76 -15.03 16.29 -6.81
N GLU A 77 -14.26 17.36 -7.05
CA GLU A 77 -14.78 18.68 -7.40
C GLU A 77 -15.52 18.67 -8.75
N LYS A 78 -16.64 19.39 -8.84
CA LYS A 78 -17.60 19.32 -9.98
C LYS A 78 -17.17 20.01 -11.30
N ASN A 79 -15.90 20.20 -11.59
CA ASN A 79 -15.43 20.78 -12.86
C ASN A 79 -14.96 19.70 -13.84
N ASN A 80 -15.63 19.54 -14.99
CA ASN A 80 -15.52 18.38 -15.90
C ASN A 80 -14.10 17.96 -16.35
N THR A 81 -13.23 18.88 -16.69
CA THR A 81 -11.85 18.54 -17.17
C THR A 81 -10.91 18.27 -15.99
N SER A 82 -11.02 19.05 -14.93
CA SER A 82 -10.31 18.83 -13.65
C SER A 82 -10.68 17.49 -13.03
N ASN A 83 -11.91 17.01 -13.20
CA ASN A 83 -12.39 15.75 -12.63
C ASN A 83 -11.71 14.52 -13.25
N THR A 84 -11.49 14.45 -14.57
CA THR A 84 -10.83 13.31 -15.20
C THR A 84 -9.37 13.24 -14.79
N HIS A 85 -8.66 14.35 -14.83
CA HIS A 85 -7.27 14.42 -14.39
C HIS A 85 -7.12 14.01 -12.91
N ASN A 86 -7.98 14.51 -12.02
CA ASN A 86 -7.98 14.14 -10.61
C ASN A 86 -8.28 12.63 -10.40
N ALA A 87 -9.24 12.08 -11.17
CA ALA A 87 -9.58 10.65 -11.10
C ALA A 87 -8.42 9.75 -11.57
N ILE A 88 -7.74 10.13 -12.66
CA ILE A 88 -6.55 9.41 -13.16
C ILE A 88 -5.41 9.47 -12.12
N ARG A 89 -5.13 10.64 -11.56
CA ARG A 89 -4.13 10.78 -10.48
C ARG A 89 -4.48 9.95 -9.25
N GLN A 90 -5.75 9.92 -8.89
CA GLN A 90 -6.20 9.12 -7.75
C GLN A 90 -6.05 7.63 -8.04
N LEU A 91 -6.40 7.16 -9.24
CA LEU A 91 -6.20 5.78 -9.65
C LEU A 91 -4.73 5.38 -9.58
N ALA A 92 -3.83 6.18 -10.17
CA ALA A 92 -2.39 5.90 -10.12
C ALA A 92 -1.87 5.79 -8.68
N ARG A 93 -2.35 6.67 -7.80
CA ARG A 93 -2.01 6.66 -6.38
C ARG A 93 -2.55 5.41 -5.66
N GLU A 94 -3.79 4.99 -5.95
CA GLU A 94 -4.40 3.77 -5.39
C GLU A 94 -3.60 2.52 -5.80
N GLN A 95 -3.23 2.39 -7.09
CA GLN A 95 -2.43 1.27 -7.59
C GLN A 95 -1.07 1.19 -6.87
N ALA A 96 -0.33 2.29 -6.85
CA ALA A 96 0.98 2.37 -6.21
C ALA A 96 0.90 2.08 -4.69
N PHE A 97 -0.12 2.61 -4.01
CA PHE A 97 -0.34 2.37 -2.58
C PHE A 97 -0.65 0.92 -2.27
N THR A 98 -1.46 0.27 -3.10
CA THR A 98 -1.80 -1.14 -2.93
C THR A 98 -0.57 -2.03 -3.06
N VAL A 99 0.30 -1.78 -4.06
CA VAL A 99 1.57 -2.52 -4.20
C VAL A 99 2.43 -2.35 -2.96
N LEU A 100 2.66 -1.11 -2.52
CA LEU A 100 3.46 -0.82 -1.32
C LEU A 100 2.93 -1.57 -0.09
N ASN A 101 1.62 -1.53 0.13
CA ASN A 101 1.00 -2.18 1.29
C ASN A 101 1.08 -3.71 1.22
N ARG A 102 0.85 -4.30 0.05
CA ARG A 102 0.99 -5.75 -0.14
C ARG A 102 2.40 -6.23 0.20
N LEU A 103 3.41 -5.57 -0.35
CA LEU A 103 4.81 -5.91 -0.08
C LEU A 103 5.19 -5.66 1.38
N ALA A 104 4.74 -4.56 1.99
CA ALA A 104 4.97 -4.26 3.40
C ALA A 104 4.32 -5.32 4.32
N ALA A 105 3.09 -5.70 4.04
CA ALA A 105 2.38 -6.72 4.82
C ALA A 105 3.10 -8.08 4.76
N ILE A 106 3.57 -8.51 3.57
CA ILE A 106 4.36 -9.73 3.43
C ILE A 106 5.66 -9.59 4.22
N ARG A 107 6.38 -8.48 4.09
CA ARG A 107 7.65 -8.28 4.79
C ARG A 107 7.50 -8.34 6.32
N MET A 108 6.39 -7.79 6.84
CA MET A 108 6.04 -7.91 8.27
C MET A 108 5.66 -9.33 8.66
N ALA A 109 4.92 -10.06 7.80
CA ALA A 109 4.54 -11.44 8.03
C ALA A 109 5.77 -12.38 8.03
N GLU A 110 6.75 -12.14 7.16
CA GLU A 110 8.05 -12.83 7.15
C GLU A 110 8.78 -12.68 8.48
N LYS A 111 8.84 -11.46 9.03
CA LYS A 111 9.50 -11.20 10.32
C LYS A 111 8.82 -11.89 11.49
N ARG A 112 7.54 -12.17 11.38
CA ARG A 112 6.75 -12.92 12.37
C ARG A 112 6.71 -14.43 12.09
N SER A 113 7.45 -14.90 11.07
CA SER A 113 7.46 -16.31 10.66
C SER A 113 6.07 -16.85 10.28
N ILE A 114 5.16 -15.98 9.83
CA ILE A 114 3.84 -16.34 9.32
C ILE A 114 3.96 -16.87 7.89
N VAL A 115 4.81 -16.22 7.08
CA VAL A 115 5.15 -16.66 5.72
C VAL A 115 6.66 -16.83 5.57
N GLN A 116 7.09 -17.61 4.59
CA GLN A 116 8.50 -17.76 4.23
C GLN A 116 9.05 -16.45 3.64
N GLU A 117 10.37 -16.26 3.70
CA GLU A 117 11.04 -15.15 3.01
C GLU A 117 10.61 -15.12 1.54
N SER A 118 10.05 -13.99 1.10
CA SER A 118 9.49 -13.78 -0.24
C SER A 118 9.91 -12.42 -0.78
N VAL A 119 9.64 -11.33 -0.04
CA VAL A 119 10.09 -9.96 -0.29
C VAL A 119 11.52 -9.76 0.24
N ALA A 120 11.81 -10.34 1.42
CA ALA A 120 13.18 -10.39 1.94
C ALA A 120 14.08 -11.10 0.92
N LYS A 121 15.19 -10.45 0.56
CA LYS A 121 16.17 -10.91 -0.44
C LYS A 121 15.62 -11.10 -1.87
N GLY A 122 14.36 -10.72 -2.15
CA GLY A 122 13.78 -10.75 -3.49
C GLY A 122 13.95 -12.08 -4.22
N TYR A 123 14.60 -12.08 -5.37
CA TYR A 123 14.87 -13.30 -6.17
C TYR A 123 15.75 -14.35 -5.46
N GLN A 124 16.42 -14.00 -4.36
CA GLN A 124 17.21 -14.90 -3.54
C GLN A 124 16.46 -15.41 -2.30
N SER A 125 15.16 -15.07 -2.17
CA SER A 125 14.33 -15.46 -1.04
C SER A 125 14.14 -16.97 -0.97
N LYS A 126 14.01 -17.50 0.24
CA LYS A 126 13.84 -18.96 0.46
C LYS A 126 12.53 -19.46 -0.16
N GLY A 127 11.44 -18.72 0.00
CA GLY A 127 10.14 -19.10 -0.56
C GLY A 127 10.17 -19.17 -2.08
N PHE A 128 10.79 -18.18 -2.74
CA PHE A 128 10.93 -18.21 -4.19
C PHE A 128 11.80 -19.37 -4.69
N LYS A 129 12.91 -19.68 -4.01
CA LYS A 129 13.75 -20.83 -4.36
C LYS A 129 13.00 -22.16 -4.27
N VAL A 130 12.17 -22.33 -3.25
CA VAL A 130 11.31 -23.52 -3.13
C VAL A 130 10.29 -23.56 -4.28
N PHE A 131 9.68 -22.43 -4.61
CA PHE A 131 8.77 -22.33 -5.75
C PHE A 131 9.45 -22.70 -7.07
N GLU A 132 10.68 -22.22 -7.32
CA GLU A 132 11.46 -22.56 -8.53
C GLU A 132 11.74 -24.05 -8.67
N ILE A 133 11.99 -24.76 -7.55
CA ILE A 133 12.21 -26.22 -7.57
C ILE A 133 10.92 -26.94 -8.02
N VAL A 134 9.76 -26.48 -7.58
CA VAL A 134 8.46 -27.10 -7.89
C VAL A 134 7.97 -26.71 -9.28
N ALA A 135 8.03 -25.43 -9.63
CA ALA A 135 7.50 -24.90 -10.89
C ALA A 135 8.43 -25.13 -12.09
N GLY A 136 9.73 -25.29 -11.83
CA GLY A 136 10.74 -25.44 -12.88
C GLY A 136 10.91 -24.17 -13.73
N SER A 137 11.56 -24.33 -14.90
CA SER A 137 11.84 -23.22 -15.84
C SER A 137 10.71 -22.96 -16.85
N SER A 138 9.61 -23.70 -16.78
CA SER A 138 8.49 -23.61 -17.74
C SER A 138 7.74 -22.27 -17.70
N LEU A 139 7.89 -21.50 -16.63
CA LEU A 139 7.22 -20.21 -16.43
C LEU A 139 8.02 -19.01 -16.98
N GLY A 140 9.03 -19.23 -17.81
CA GLY A 140 9.80 -18.18 -18.48
C GLY A 140 10.97 -17.62 -17.66
N GLU A 141 11.29 -16.34 -17.88
CA GLU A 141 12.41 -15.65 -17.25
C GLU A 141 12.20 -15.46 -15.74
N ILE A 142 13.27 -15.13 -15.01
CA ILE A 142 13.26 -15.06 -13.54
C ILE A 142 12.21 -14.08 -13.01
N TYR A 143 12.02 -12.95 -13.66
CA TYR A 143 10.98 -11.98 -13.29
C TYR A 143 9.57 -12.58 -13.41
N ALA A 144 9.27 -13.24 -14.54
CA ALA A 144 7.96 -13.87 -14.77
C ALA A 144 7.65 -14.93 -13.70
N ARG A 145 8.66 -15.75 -13.34
CA ARG A 145 8.55 -16.76 -12.29
C ARG A 145 8.34 -16.13 -10.91
N TYR A 146 9.09 -15.08 -10.60
CA TYR A 146 8.94 -14.36 -9.33
C TYR A 146 7.59 -13.66 -9.23
N LEU A 147 7.12 -13.04 -10.31
CA LEU A 147 5.79 -12.44 -10.38
C LEU A 147 4.69 -13.49 -10.14
N GLN A 148 4.79 -14.64 -10.80
CA GLN A 148 3.85 -15.74 -10.59
C GLN A 148 3.87 -16.25 -9.14
N TYR A 149 5.05 -16.38 -8.55
CA TYR A 149 5.20 -16.75 -7.15
C TYR A 149 4.51 -15.75 -6.21
N ILE A 150 4.76 -14.46 -6.39
CA ILE A 150 4.13 -13.39 -5.59
C ILE A 150 2.62 -13.39 -5.78
N HIS A 151 2.11 -13.61 -6.99
CA HIS A 151 0.68 -13.72 -7.25
C HIS A 151 0.06 -14.96 -6.58
N CYS A 152 0.75 -16.10 -6.55
CA CYS A 152 0.31 -17.27 -5.79
C CYS A 152 0.20 -16.94 -4.29
N LEU A 153 1.20 -16.25 -3.74
CA LEU A 153 1.18 -15.82 -2.34
C LEU A 153 0.05 -14.83 -2.06
N PHE A 154 -0.21 -13.88 -2.96
CA PHE A 154 -1.36 -12.98 -2.83
C PHE A 154 -2.69 -13.74 -2.82
N ASN A 155 -2.87 -14.70 -3.73
CA ASN A 155 -4.09 -15.51 -3.78
C ASN A 155 -4.30 -16.33 -2.51
N GLU A 156 -3.24 -16.87 -1.92
CA GLU A 156 -3.31 -17.59 -0.65
C GLU A 156 -3.71 -16.65 0.50
N LEU A 157 -3.05 -15.50 0.60
CA LEU A 157 -3.36 -14.50 1.63
C LEU A 157 -4.73 -13.82 1.42
N ALA A 158 -5.25 -13.79 0.19
CA ALA A 158 -6.56 -13.20 -0.10
C ALA A 158 -7.72 -13.95 0.54
N VAL A 159 -7.54 -15.21 0.91
CA VAL A 159 -8.58 -16.01 1.61
C VAL A 159 -8.98 -15.35 2.92
N ASP A 160 -8.00 -14.86 3.69
CA ASP A 160 -8.22 -14.22 4.99
C ASP A 160 -8.19 -12.69 4.90
N LEU A 161 -7.42 -12.13 3.98
CA LEU A 161 -7.15 -10.69 3.84
C LEU A 161 -7.51 -10.19 2.43
N GLY A 162 -8.69 -10.58 1.92
CA GLY A 162 -9.16 -10.23 0.58
C GLY A 162 -9.15 -8.73 0.28
N ALA A 163 -9.47 -7.89 1.28
CA ALA A 163 -9.43 -6.43 1.11
C ALA A 163 -8.06 -5.89 0.64
N LEU A 164 -6.96 -6.58 0.97
CA LEU A 164 -5.61 -6.17 0.59
C LEU A 164 -5.05 -6.98 -0.58
N PHE A 165 -5.24 -8.31 -0.57
CA PHE A 165 -4.53 -9.21 -1.46
C PHE A 165 -5.33 -9.68 -2.69
N ASP A 166 -6.63 -9.35 -2.79
CA ASP A 166 -7.41 -9.69 -3.98
C ASP A 166 -6.82 -9.04 -5.24
N LEU A 167 -6.31 -9.88 -6.15
CA LEU A 167 -5.74 -9.44 -7.43
C LEU A 167 -6.78 -8.82 -8.38
N LYS A 168 -8.07 -9.07 -8.16
CA LYS A 168 -9.16 -8.49 -8.95
C LYS A 168 -9.64 -7.15 -8.41
N SER A 169 -9.12 -6.72 -7.25
CA SER A 169 -9.47 -5.43 -6.66
C SER A 169 -9.10 -4.28 -7.61
N PRO A 170 -10.05 -3.39 -7.97
CA PRO A 170 -9.79 -2.27 -8.88
C PRO A 170 -8.69 -1.30 -8.41
N GLN A 171 -8.34 -1.32 -7.14
CA GLN A 171 -7.29 -0.49 -6.55
C GLN A 171 -5.88 -1.08 -6.68
N GLY A 172 -5.75 -2.33 -7.11
CA GLY A 172 -4.47 -3.05 -7.11
C GLY A 172 -4.29 -4.00 -8.29
N LEU A 173 -4.69 -3.56 -9.49
CA LEU A 173 -4.61 -4.32 -10.74
C LEU A 173 -3.21 -4.29 -11.36
N LEU A 174 -2.47 -3.19 -11.16
CA LEU A 174 -1.15 -3.01 -11.74
C LEU A 174 -0.07 -3.46 -10.74
N PHE A 175 0.93 -4.14 -11.28
CA PHE A 175 2.12 -4.54 -10.52
C PHE A 175 3.37 -4.01 -11.23
N PRO A 176 4.44 -3.60 -10.50
CA PRO A 176 5.62 -2.99 -11.12
C PRO A 176 6.36 -3.97 -12.03
N ARG A 177 6.82 -3.48 -13.17
CA ARG A 177 7.72 -4.20 -14.08
C ARG A 177 9.08 -4.44 -13.41
N GLU A 178 9.88 -5.32 -13.99
CA GLU A 178 11.11 -5.85 -13.40
C GLU A 178 12.04 -4.78 -12.83
N ASN A 179 12.39 -3.77 -13.63
CA ASN A 179 13.33 -2.73 -13.20
C ASN A 179 12.85 -1.94 -11.98
N CYS A 180 11.57 -1.61 -11.94
CA CYS A 180 10.98 -0.92 -10.80
C CYS A 180 10.87 -1.87 -9.59
N LEU A 181 10.45 -3.12 -9.81
CA LEU A 181 10.33 -4.11 -8.74
C LEU A 181 11.65 -4.35 -8.02
N ILE A 182 12.75 -4.51 -8.77
CA ILE A 182 14.10 -4.69 -8.18
C ILE A 182 14.44 -3.51 -7.27
N ARG A 183 14.29 -2.27 -7.76
CA ARG A 183 14.56 -1.06 -6.97
C ARG A 183 13.67 -0.95 -5.72
N VAL A 184 12.41 -1.31 -5.83
CA VAL A 184 11.49 -1.34 -4.69
C VAL A 184 11.92 -2.41 -3.69
N LEU A 185 12.27 -3.61 -4.13
CA LEU A 185 12.79 -4.67 -3.25
C LEU A 185 14.09 -4.26 -2.56
N GLU A 186 14.99 -3.55 -3.22
CA GLU A 186 16.19 -2.98 -2.59
C GLU A 186 15.83 -2.01 -1.45
N LEU A 187 14.84 -1.14 -1.65
CA LEU A 187 14.35 -0.25 -0.58
C LEU A 187 13.80 -1.06 0.61
N PHE A 188 12.98 -2.09 0.36
CA PHE A 188 12.42 -2.95 1.41
C PHE A 188 13.49 -3.72 2.20
N ASN A 189 14.62 -4.02 1.57
CA ASN A 189 15.72 -4.78 2.13
C ASN A 189 16.86 -3.90 2.67
N SER A 190 16.64 -2.59 2.78
CA SER A 190 17.59 -1.70 3.43
C SER A 190 17.87 -2.15 4.87
N PRO A 191 19.15 -2.25 5.28
CA PRO A 191 19.52 -2.64 6.65
C PRO A 191 18.88 -1.75 7.73
N ASP A 192 18.67 -0.48 7.42
CA ASP A 192 18.06 0.50 8.33
C ASP A 192 16.60 0.19 8.69
N LEU A 193 15.91 -0.60 7.85
CA LEU A 193 14.49 -0.94 8.03
C LEU A 193 14.29 -2.32 8.66
N GLU A 194 15.35 -3.11 8.79
CA GLU A 194 15.25 -4.52 9.16
C GLU A 194 14.52 -4.77 10.48
N VAL A 195 14.77 -3.91 11.47
CA VAL A 195 14.13 -3.97 12.79
C VAL A 195 12.67 -3.52 12.72
N LEU A 196 12.36 -2.57 11.84
CA LEU A 196 11.02 -1.96 11.76
C LEU A 196 9.94 -2.96 11.29
N TRP A 197 10.31 -3.93 10.47
CA TRP A 197 9.36 -4.93 9.98
C TRP A 197 8.80 -5.85 11.08
N ALA A 198 9.44 -5.91 12.24
CA ALA A 198 8.94 -6.63 13.41
C ALA A 198 7.94 -5.81 14.25
N GLU A 199 7.93 -4.48 14.11
CA GLU A 199 7.12 -3.59 14.94
C GLU A 199 5.71 -3.42 14.40
N ASP A 200 4.72 -3.44 15.28
CA ASP A 200 3.30 -3.33 14.90
C ASP A 200 2.93 -1.94 14.36
N GLU A 201 3.66 -0.90 14.80
CA GLU A 201 3.41 0.47 14.37
C GLU A 201 3.79 0.74 12.92
N THR A 202 4.62 -0.10 12.30
CA THR A 202 5.22 0.16 10.98
C THR A 202 4.17 0.42 9.91
N VAL A 203 3.12 -0.40 9.82
CA VAL A 203 2.07 -0.22 8.81
C VAL A 203 1.30 1.09 8.99
N GLY A 204 1.06 1.49 10.25
CA GLY A 204 0.37 2.75 10.55
C GLY A 204 1.18 3.97 10.14
N TRP A 205 2.49 3.95 10.37
CA TRP A 205 3.38 5.01 9.93
C TRP A 205 3.58 5.02 8.41
N ILE A 206 3.64 3.86 7.73
CA ILE A 206 3.64 3.78 6.25
C ILE A 206 2.42 4.49 5.70
N TYR A 207 1.23 4.18 6.22
CA TYR A 207 -0.02 4.82 5.82
C TYR A 207 0.03 6.35 6.00
N GLN A 208 0.54 6.82 7.13
CA GLN A 208 0.64 8.26 7.41
C GLN A 208 1.64 8.97 6.49
N TYR A 209 2.80 8.37 6.22
CA TYR A 209 3.86 8.97 5.39
C TYR A 209 3.56 8.86 3.89
N TYR A 210 2.69 7.96 3.48
CA TYR A 210 2.26 7.89 2.09
C TYR A 210 1.52 9.14 1.64
N ASN A 211 0.80 9.81 2.54
CA ASN A 211 0.18 11.11 2.27
C ASN A 211 1.25 12.20 2.23
N ASP A 212 1.36 12.89 1.09
CA ASP A 212 2.38 13.90 0.87
C ASP A 212 2.19 15.10 1.82
N PRO A 213 3.22 15.47 2.61
CA PRO A 213 3.16 16.67 3.45
C PRO A 213 2.96 17.96 2.64
N ALA A 214 3.52 18.05 1.42
CA ALA A 214 3.34 19.20 0.54
C ALA A 214 1.90 19.32 0.05
N GLU A 215 1.28 18.21 -0.38
CA GLU A 215 -0.13 18.17 -0.75
C GLU A 215 -1.03 18.55 0.42
N ARG A 216 -0.75 18.05 1.62
CA ARG A 216 -1.48 18.41 2.83
C ARG A 216 -1.39 19.90 3.14
N LYS A 217 -0.20 20.50 2.97
CA LYS A 217 0.01 21.93 3.12
C LYS A 217 -0.79 22.73 2.09
N GLU A 218 -0.69 22.34 0.81
CA GLU A 218 -1.43 22.99 -0.27
C GLU A 218 -2.96 22.97 -0.04
N MET A 219 -3.50 21.83 0.43
CA MET A 219 -4.91 21.73 0.80
C MET A 219 -5.29 22.71 1.91
N ARG A 220 -4.41 22.92 2.90
CA ARG A 220 -4.65 23.89 4.00
C ARG A 220 -4.54 25.34 3.52
N ASP A 221 -3.61 25.62 2.63
CA ASP A 221 -3.39 26.96 2.08
C ASP A 221 -4.58 27.37 1.18
N LYS A 222 -5.21 26.42 0.48
CA LYS A 222 -6.37 26.65 -0.38
C LYS A 222 -7.68 26.85 0.39
N SER A 223 -7.82 26.27 1.58
CA SER A 223 -9.05 26.38 2.37
C SER A 223 -8.81 26.12 3.86
N SER A 224 -9.40 26.92 4.73
CA SER A 224 -9.34 26.70 6.18
C SER A 224 -10.06 25.40 6.61
N ALA A 225 -11.17 25.04 5.93
CA ALA A 225 -11.90 23.80 6.15
C ALA A 225 -11.69 22.81 5.00
N PRO A 226 -11.74 21.46 5.26
CA PRO A 226 -11.74 20.47 4.19
C PRO A 226 -12.92 20.67 3.24
N ARG A 227 -12.65 20.68 1.92
CA ARG A 227 -13.68 20.92 0.90
C ARG A 227 -14.45 19.65 0.51
N ASN A 228 -13.86 18.47 0.78
CA ASN A 228 -14.45 17.18 0.48
C ASN A 228 -13.94 16.11 1.45
N SER A 229 -14.52 14.89 1.38
CA SER A 229 -14.15 13.76 2.24
C SER A 229 -12.71 13.31 2.10
N ARG A 230 -12.10 13.40 0.90
CA ARG A 230 -10.68 13.09 0.70
C ARG A 230 -9.78 14.10 1.44
N GLU A 231 -10.05 15.41 1.33
CA GLU A 231 -9.29 16.41 2.07
C GLU A 231 -9.46 16.24 3.58
N LEU A 232 -10.67 15.90 4.04
CA LEU A 232 -10.91 15.61 5.44
C LEU A 232 -10.01 14.45 5.91
N ALA A 233 -9.96 13.37 5.15
CA ALA A 233 -9.12 12.22 5.45
C ALA A 233 -7.62 12.60 5.45
N VAL A 234 -7.10 13.17 4.36
CA VAL A 234 -5.68 13.50 4.23
C VAL A 234 -5.20 14.51 5.29
N ARG A 235 -6.04 15.47 5.65
CA ARG A 235 -5.70 16.54 6.61
C ARG A 235 -5.75 16.09 8.06
N ASN A 236 -6.63 15.14 8.41
CA ASN A 236 -6.95 14.78 9.80
C ASN A 236 -6.62 13.33 10.16
N GLN A 237 -6.21 12.50 9.21
CA GLN A 237 -5.73 11.15 9.50
C GLN A 237 -4.30 11.18 10.02
N PHE A 238 -4.15 10.85 11.30
CA PHE A 238 -2.86 10.65 11.96
C PHE A 238 -2.85 9.27 12.57
N PHE A 239 -1.74 8.57 12.41
CA PHE A 239 -1.52 7.34 13.15
C PHE A 239 -1.44 7.65 14.66
N THR A 240 -2.22 6.92 15.45
CA THR A 240 -2.23 7.11 16.90
C THR A 240 -1.03 6.40 17.52
N PRO A 241 -0.10 7.11 18.17
CA PRO A 241 1.06 6.49 18.78
C PRO A 241 0.67 5.46 19.84
N ARG A 242 1.47 4.40 19.96
CA ARG A 242 1.23 3.27 20.85
C ARG A 242 0.94 3.67 22.30
N TYR A 243 1.69 4.63 22.85
CA TYR A 243 1.49 5.06 24.23
C TYR A 243 0.09 5.65 24.49
N VAL A 244 -0.51 6.31 23.49
CA VAL A 244 -1.87 6.83 23.57
C VAL A 244 -2.89 5.68 23.57
N VAL A 245 -2.67 4.68 22.69
CA VAL A 245 -3.53 3.49 22.63
C VAL A 245 -3.46 2.73 23.96
N GLU A 246 -2.25 2.49 24.50
CA GLU A 246 -2.04 1.84 25.78
C GLU A 246 -2.74 2.63 26.92
N PHE A 247 -2.54 3.95 26.97
CA PHE A 247 -3.21 4.80 27.96
C PHE A 247 -4.73 4.67 27.91
N LEU A 248 -5.31 4.75 26.71
CA LEU A 248 -6.76 4.63 26.54
C LEU A 248 -7.26 3.24 26.91
N THR A 249 -6.58 2.19 26.46
CA THR A 249 -6.97 0.80 26.74
C THR A 249 -6.87 0.46 28.22
N ASP A 250 -5.77 0.84 28.86
CA ASP A 250 -5.54 0.57 30.28
C ASP A 250 -6.57 1.29 31.17
N ASN A 251 -6.85 2.56 30.86
CA ASN A 251 -7.79 3.39 31.63
C ASN A 251 -9.27 3.13 31.31
N THR A 252 -9.59 2.36 30.29
CA THR A 252 -10.97 1.96 29.97
C THR A 252 -11.18 0.48 30.24
N LEU A 253 -10.84 -0.38 29.28
CA LEU A 253 -11.06 -1.83 29.40
C LEU A 253 -10.28 -2.45 30.55
N GLY A 254 -9.02 -2.07 30.72
CA GLY A 254 -8.17 -2.56 31.82
C GLY A 254 -8.75 -2.17 33.16
N ARG A 255 -9.18 -0.93 33.32
CA ARG A 255 -9.80 -0.43 34.58
C ARG A 255 -11.09 -1.14 34.89
N ILE A 256 -12.00 -1.28 33.96
CA ILE A 256 -13.26 -1.99 34.13
C ILE A 256 -13.01 -3.44 34.54
N TRP A 257 -12.10 -4.13 33.83
CA TRP A 257 -11.77 -5.52 34.17
C TRP A 257 -11.16 -5.66 35.56
N TYR A 258 -10.24 -4.75 35.91
CA TYR A 258 -9.63 -4.74 37.23
C TYR A 258 -10.68 -4.58 38.36
N GLU A 259 -11.63 -3.69 38.17
CA GLU A 259 -12.73 -3.45 39.12
C GLU A 259 -13.70 -4.64 39.18
N MET A 260 -14.05 -5.24 38.04
CA MET A 260 -14.88 -6.45 37.99
C MET A 260 -14.23 -7.63 38.75
N CYS A 261 -12.92 -7.78 38.61
CA CYS A 261 -12.16 -8.82 39.30
C CYS A 261 -11.81 -8.44 40.74
N GLN A 262 -12.28 -7.31 41.27
CA GLN A 262 -11.97 -6.81 42.64
C GLN A 262 -10.45 -6.75 42.89
N GLY A 263 -9.67 -6.43 41.88
CA GLY A 263 -8.21 -6.40 41.96
C GLY A 263 -7.51 -7.76 41.90
N GLN A 264 -8.24 -8.86 41.84
CA GLN A 264 -7.68 -10.22 41.74
C GLN A 264 -7.27 -10.56 40.31
N THR A 265 -6.29 -9.82 39.79
CA THR A 265 -5.79 -9.95 38.42
C THR A 265 -4.34 -9.44 38.36
N ASN A 266 -3.57 -9.96 37.40
CA ASN A 266 -2.19 -9.55 37.16
C ASN A 266 -2.08 -8.34 36.20
N LEU A 267 -3.18 -7.62 35.94
CA LEU A 267 -3.16 -6.46 35.02
C LEU A 267 -2.24 -5.35 35.50
N LYS A 268 -2.13 -5.12 36.83
CA LYS A 268 -1.21 -4.10 37.37
C LYS A 268 0.25 -4.32 36.97
N ASP A 269 0.65 -5.58 36.75
CA ASP A 269 2.02 -5.92 36.39
C ASP A 269 2.26 -5.78 34.87
N ARG A 270 1.19 -5.70 34.07
CA ARG A 270 1.21 -5.69 32.62
C ARG A 270 0.78 -4.36 32.00
N CYS A 271 -0.12 -3.63 32.65
CA CYS A 271 -0.67 -2.38 32.16
C CYS A 271 0.04 -1.19 32.81
N ARG A 272 0.65 -0.36 31.98
CA ARG A 272 1.46 0.79 32.42
C ARG A 272 0.63 1.91 33.06
N TYR A 273 -0.62 2.05 32.63
CA TYR A 273 -1.47 3.20 32.94
C TYR A 273 -2.74 2.81 33.73
N LEU A 274 -2.78 1.62 34.25
CA LEU A 274 -3.93 1.12 35.04
C LEU A 274 -4.02 1.77 36.42
#